data_04217c086a6782b87cf206e702b95d2f
#
_entry.id   04217c086a6782b87cf206e702b95d2f
#
_cell.length_a   1.000
_cell.length_b   1.000
_cell.length_c   1.000
_cell.angle_alpha   90.00
_cell.angle_beta   90.00
_cell.angle_gamma   90.00
#
_symmetry.space_group_name_H-M   'P 1'
#
loop_
_entity.id
_entity.type
_entity.pdbx_description
1 polymer ?
#
loop_
_entity_poly.entity_id
_entity_poly.type
_entity_poly.pdbx_seq_one_letter_code
_entity_poly.pdbx_strand_id
1 'polypeptide(L)'
;MKPSGNLEIFQAFGWELNAITESIKAGYFTGKANVIQITPMTGTKQVVTNTDDEYWIYYQPINFHIGNQLGGVNELKELTEVAHEHGIAIVADLVVRHMAGANDGSYRPNELVDPELQEVFLENTIKGENPYDRNQLIYGSWGVPMVDYFSPKAQKLIKQLMDEYLECGVDGFRIDMGKHFALPSENLAAKGFWDLFKGIDIVYAECIDLDTWWLDRYINETGVMALTSYPTPTDKSKGVIFFESHDTYWAFGYTKKMSDEQRVEEWGYLKGMNRIWFNRPFDTAWGKIK
;
A
#
# COMPACT_ATOMS: atom_id res chain seq x y z
N MET A 1 -8.52 -12.01 -9.49
CA MET A 1 -7.73 -13.18 -9.97
C MET A 1 -6.56 -13.42 -9.01
N LYS A 2 -6.32 -14.67 -8.58
CA LYS A 2 -5.16 -15.00 -7.74
C LYS A 2 -4.14 -15.77 -8.56
N PRO A 3 -2.88 -15.29 -8.64
CA PRO A 3 -1.82 -16.03 -9.30
C PRO A 3 -1.58 -17.41 -8.68
N SER A 4 -1.17 -18.39 -9.48
CA SER A 4 -0.70 -19.67 -8.96
C SER A 4 0.74 -19.54 -8.46
N GLY A 5 1.01 -19.98 -7.23
CA GLY A 5 2.34 -19.91 -6.63
C GLY A 5 2.60 -18.62 -5.85
N ASN A 6 3.87 -18.25 -5.74
CA ASN A 6 4.28 -17.05 -5.02
C ASN A 6 3.93 -15.77 -5.78
N LEU A 7 3.70 -14.71 -5.04
CA LEU A 7 3.48 -13.39 -5.60
C LEU A 7 4.82 -12.78 -6.01
N GLU A 8 4.98 -12.54 -7.31
CA GLU A 8 6.09 -11.81 -7.90
C GLU A 8 5.58 -10.41 -8.23
N ILE A 9 5.69 -9.48 -7.29
CA ILE A 9 5.03 -8.18 -7.34
C ILE A 9 5.97 -7.14 -7.94
N PHE A 10 5.48 -6.37 -8.91
CA PHE A 10 6.12 -5.15 -9.38
C PHE A 10 5.35 -3.94 -8.84
N GLN A 11 6.00 -3.08 -8.06
CA GLN A 11 5.42 -1.83 -7.60
C GLN A 11 5.63 -0.74 -8.64
N ALA A 12 4.60 -0.44 -9.42
CA ALA A 12 4.58 0.60 -10.45
C ALA A 12 4.35 1.97 -9.81
N PHE A 13 5.27 2.42 -8.96
CA PHE A 13 5.11 3.63 -8.18
C PHE A 13 5.20 4.88 -9.05
N GLY A 14 4.17 5.73 -9.00
CA GLY A 14 4.10 6.99 -9.75
C GLY A 14 3.84 6.81 -11.25
N TRP A 15 3.50 5.60 -11.71
CA TRP A 15 3.18 5.37 -13.12
C TRP A 15 1.72 5.71 -13.40
N GLU A 16 1.49 6.38 -14.53
CA GLU A 16 0.15 6.52 -15.09
C GLU A 16 -0.43 5.16 -15.45
N LEU A 17 -1.73 4.95 -15.21
CA LEU A 17 -2.38 3.66 -15.47
C LEU A 17 -2.26 3.25 -16.95
N ASN A 18 -2.38 4.20 -17.89
CA ASN A 18 -2.19 3.95 -19.30
C ASN A 18 -0.77 3.48 -19.63
N ALA A 19 0.25 4.02 -18.97
CA ALA A 19 1.63 3.58 -19.16
C ALA A 19 1.86 2.15 -18.68
N ILE A 20 1.21 1.75 -17.58
CA ILE A 20 1.23 0.37 -17.11
C ILE A 20 0.55 -0.55 -18.13
N THR A 21 -0.63 -0.18 -18.62
CA THR A 21 -1.40 -0.92 -19.63
C THR A 21 -0.56 -1.17 -20.89
N GLU A 22 0.06 -0.14 -21.44
CA GLU A 22 0.92 -0.29 -22.63
C GLU A 22 2.18 -1.13 -22.35
N SER A 23 2.74 -1.04 -21.15
CA SER A 23 3.88 -1.87 -20.74
C SER A 23 3.51 -3.35 -20.61
N ILE A 24 2.29 -3.68 -20.16
CA ILE A 24 1.77 -5.06 -20.15
C ILE A 24 1.65 -5.58 -21.60
N LYS A 25 1.00 -4.82 -22.48
CA LYS A 25 0.86 -5.15 -23.90
C LYS A 25 2.21 -5.36 -24.59
N ALA A 26 3.22 -4.58 -24.22
CA ALA A 26 4.58 -4.72 -24.72
C ALA A 26 5.38 -5.89 -24.12
N GLY A 27 4.82 -6.65 -23.18
CA GLY A 27 5.48 -7.80 -22.54
C GLY A 27 6.55 -7.45 -21.50
N TYR A 28 6.57 -6.21 -21.00
CA TYR A 28 7.59 -5.73 -20.05
C TYR A 28 7.66 -6.56 -18.75
N PHE A 29 6.53 -7.14 -18.35
CA PHE A 29 6.40 -7.93 -17.12
C PHE A 29 6.44 -9.45 -17.35
N THR A 30 6.42 -9.89 -18.60
CA THR A 30 6.31 -11.33 -18.96
C THR A 30 7.41 -12.16 -18.32
N GLY A 31 7.01 -13.20 -17.57
CA GLY A 31 7.91 -14.12 -16.88
C GLY A 31 8.65 -13.55 -15.66
N LYS A 32 8.36 -12.29 -15.28
CA LYS A 32 9.04 -11.60 -14.18
C LYS A 32 8.11 -11.17 -13.06
N ALA A 33 6.89 -10.77 -13.38
CA ALA A 33 5.86 -10.41 -12.40
C ALA A 33 4.53 -11.07 -12.77
N ASN A 34 3.78 -11.47 -11.75
CA ASN A 34 2.41 -11.94 -11.85
C ASN A 34 1.41 -11.07 -11.08
N VAL A 35 1.93 -10.03 -10.42
CA VAL A 35 1.15 -8.99 -9.72
C VAL A 35 1.76 -7.62 -10.01
N ILE A 36 0.94 -6.63 -10.25
CA ILE A 36 1.36 -5.22 -10.28
C ILE A 36 0.66 -4.49 -9.14
N GLN A 37 1.43 -3.88 -8.24
CA GLN A 37 0.93 -2.94 -7.25
C GLN A 37 0.93 -1.54 -7.85
N ILE A 38 -0.23 -0.91 -7.91
CA ILE A 38 -0.37 0.48 -8.36
C ILE A 38 -0.26 1.46 -7.18
N THR A 39 0.13 2.70 -7.47
CA THR A 39 0.15 3.82 -6.52
C THR A 39 -1.27 4.09 -5.98
N PRO A 40 -1.43 4.70 -4.79
CA PRO A 40 -2.75 5.13 -4.32
C PRO A 40 -3.46 5.98 -5.37
N MET A 41 -4.71 5.63 -5.71
CA MET A 41 -5.47 6.29 -6.78
C MET A 41 -6.51 7.29 -6.27
N THR A 42 -6.57 7.53 -4.96
CA THR A 42 -7.46 8.54 -4.38
C THR A 42 -7.02 9.96 -4.71
N GLY A 43 -7.95 10.91 -4.68
CA GLY A 43 -7.64 12.33 -4.90
C GLY A 43 -6.58 12.84 -3.93
N THR A 44 -5.66 13.66 -4.41
CA THR A 44 -4.54 14.24 -3.66
C THR A 44 -4.70 15.74 -3.49
N LYS A 45 -4.15 16.30 -2.41
CA LYS A 45 -4.26 17.76 -2.12
C LYS A 45 -3.56 18.65 -3.14
N GLN A 46 -2.67 18.11 -3.94
CA GLN A 46 -1.96 18.80 -5.04
C GLN A 46 -1.46 17.80 -6.06
N VAL A 47 -1.14 18.30 -7.25
CA VAL A 47 -0.49 17.51 -8.31
C VAL A 47 0.96 17.24 -7.95
N VAL A 48 1.43 16.03 -8.13
CA VAL A 48 2.85 15.66 -8.00
C VAL A 48 3.56 16.06 -9.29
N THR A 49 4.53 16.95 -9.20
CA THR A 49 5.31 17.46 -10.34
C THR A 49 6.70 16.82 -10.42
N ASN A 50 7.21 16.38 -9.28
CA ASN A 50 8.47 15.66 -9.16
C ASN A 50 8.33 14.54 -8.14
N THR A 51 8.24 13.31 -8.61
CA THR A 51 8.05 12.13 -7.73
C THR A 51 9.22 11.96 -6.75
N ASP A 52 10.44 12.34 -7.11
CA ASP A 52 11.61 12.20 -6.21
C ASP A 52 11.48 13.03 -4.93
N ASP A 53 10.85 14.21 -5.02
CA ASP A 53 10.71 15.14 -3.90
C ASP A 53 9.31 15.14 -3.30
N GLU A 54 8.30 14.71 -4.06
CA GLU A 54 6.88 14.86 -3.75
C GLU A 54 6.11 13.52 -3.65
N TYR A 55 6.81 12.36 -3.66
CA TYR A 55 6.19 11.03 -3.62
C TYR A 55 5.17 10.85 -2.49
N TRP A 56 5.40 11.49 -1.34
CA TRP A 56 4.53 11.44 -0.15
C TRP A 56 3.14 12.06 -0.37
N ILE A 57 2.95 12.87 -1.42
CA ILE A 57 1.65 13.48 -1.75
C ILE A 57 0.63 12.41 -2.13
N TYR A 58 1.04 11.32 -2.78
CA TYR A 58 0.16 10.19 -3.09
C TYR A 58 -0.40 9.52 -1.82
N TYR A 59 0.29 9.69 -0.69
CA TYR A 59 -0.14 9.20 0.64
C TYR A 59 -0.88 10.26 1.47
N GLN A 60 -1.35 11.33 0.84
CA GLN A 60 -2.18 12.35 1.50
C GLN A 60 -3.52 12.50 0.78
N PRO A 61 -4.41 11.50 0.89
CA PRO A 61 -5.72 11.53 0.25
C PRO A 61 -6.59 12.66 0.80
N ILE A 62 -7.43 13.23 -0.09
CA ILE A 62 -8.46 14.21 0.27
C ILE A 62 -9.87 13.61 0.22
N ASN A 63 -10.02 12.44 -0.38
CA ASN A 63 -11.28 11.72 -0.50
C ASN A 63 -11.05 10.20 -0.53
N PHE A 64 -12.14 9.44 -0.51
CA PHE A 64 -12.14 7.99 -0.72
C PHE A 64 -12.85 7.63 -2.04
N HIS A 65 -12.36 8.23 -3.14
CA HIS A 65 -12.79 7.97 -4.50
C HIS A 65 -11.59 7.81 -5.43
N ILE A 66 -11.74 6.96 -6.45
CA ILE A 66 -10.69 6.73 -7.46
C ILE A 66 -10.62 7.93 -8.41
N GLY A 67 -9.44 8.51 -8.53
CA GLY A 67 -9.12 9.57 -9.49
C GLY A 67 -8.08 10.53 -8.98
N ASN A 68 -6.93 10.52 -9.66
CA ASN A 68 -5.86 11.52 -9.50
C ASN A 68 -5.11 11.68 -10.83
N GLN A 69 -3.97 12.36 -10.81
CA GLN A 69 -3.18 12.61 -12.02
C GLN A 69 -2.67 11.35 -12.74
N LEU A 70 -2.66 10.18 -12.10
CA LEU A 70 -2.18 8.94 -12.69
C LEU A 70 -3.27 8.21 -13.49
N GLY A 71 -4.54 8.62 -13.35
CA GLY A 71 -5.69 8.07 -14.04
C GLY A 71 -6.95 8.05 -13.18
N GLY A 72 -8.03 7.52 -13.74
CA GLY A 72 -9.32 7.40 -13.10
C GLY A 72 -9.94 6.02 -13.29
N VAL A 73 -11.23 5.94 -13.04
CA VAL A 73 -12.02 4.67 -13.10
C VAL A 73 -11.93 3.99 -14.46
N ASN A 74 -11.97 4.75 -15.56
CA ASN A 74 -11.95 4.16 -16.89
C ASN A 74 -10.59 3.55 -17.23
N GLU A 75 -9.51 4.28 -16.95
CA GLU A 75 -8.14 3.80 -17.16
C GLU A 75 -7.83 2.60 -16.25
N LEU A 76 -8.38 2.59 -15.03
CA LEU A 76 -8.21 1.45 -14.12
C LEU A 76 -8.93 0.18 -14.63
N LYS A 77 -10.14 0.32 -15.17
CA LYS A 77 -10.88 -0.79 -15.79
C LYS A 77 -10.14 -1.35 -17.00
N GLU A 78 -9.63 -0.48 -17.89
CA GLU A 78 -8.82 -0.94 -19.02
C GLU A 78 -7.54 -1.66 -18.55
N LEU A 79 -6.86 -1.11 -17.56
CA LEU A 79 -5.66 -1.73 -16.98
C LEU A 79 -5.96 -3.14 -16.44
N THR A 80 -7.00 -3.30 -15.64
CA THR A 80 -7.32 -4.60 -15.04
C THR A 80 -7.74 -5.62 -16.09
N GLU A 81 -8.51 -5.20 -17.10
CA GLU A 81 -8.92 -6.05 -18.22
C GLU A 81 -7.69 -6.58 -18.99
N VAL A 82 -6.80 -5.70 -19.39
CA VAL A 82 -5.54 -6.06 -20.08
C VAL A 82 -4.63 -6.90 -19.19
N ALA A 83 -4.50 -6.57 -17.90
CA ALA A 83 -3.68 -7.34 -16.97
C ALA A 83 -4.18 -8.79 -16.83
N HIS A 84 -5.49 -8.98 -16.72
CA HIS A 84 -6.12 -10.31 -16.61
C HIS A 84 -5.92 -11.14 -17.87
N GLU A 85 -6.00 -10.55 -19.05
CA GLU A 85 -5.70 -11.22 -20.33
C GLU A 85 -4.25 -11.75 -20.39
N HIS A 86 -3.32 -11.07 -19.68
CA HIS A 86 -1.91 -11.45 -19.60
C HIS A 86 -1.57 -12.27 -18.35
N GLY A 87 -2.57 -12.68 -17.56
CA GLY A 87 -2.36 -13.47 -16.35
C GLY A 87 -1.72 -12.69 -15.18
N ILE A 88 -1.87 -11.36 -15.15
CA ILE A 88 -1.33 -10.46 -14.14
C ILE A 88 -2.48 -9.95 -13.26
N ALA A 89 -2.32 -10.03 -11.94
CA ALA A 89 -3.25 -9.47 -10.98
C ALA A 89 -2.87 -8.00 -10.66
N ILE A 90 -3.88 -7.17 -10.38
CA ILE A 90 -3.68 -5.78 -9.96
C ILE A 90 -4.01 -5.62 -8.48
N VAL A 91 -3.07 -5.04 -7.72
CA VAL A 91 -3.21 -4.70 -6.31
C VAL A 91 -3.18 -3.19 -6.15
N ALA A 92 -4.19 -2.61 -5.51
CA ALA A 92 -4.23 -1.20 -5.20
C ALA A 92 -3.57 -0.90 -3.84
N ASP A 93 -2.81 0.19 -3.76
CA ASP A 93 -2.29 0.71 -2.49
C ASP A 93 -3.41 1.49 -1.79
N LEU A 94 -3.83 1.02 -0.61
CA LEU A 94 -4.99 1.49 0.12
C LEU A 94 -4.56 2.36 1.30
N VAL A 95 -4.65 3.69 1.15
CA VAL A 95 -4.33 4.68 2.18
C VAL A 95 -5.63 5.10 2.87
N VAL A 96 -5.93 4.45 4.00
CA VAL A 96 -7.18 4.68 4.76
C VAL A 96 -6.95 4.91 6.25
N ARG A 97 -5.69 4.92 6.69
CA ARG A 97 -5.34 5.20 8.08
C ARG A 97 -5.32 6.68 8.40
N HIS A 98 -5.06 7.52 7.40
CA HIS A 98 -4.94 8.98 7.54
C HIS A 98 -5.40 9.70 6.27
N MET A 99 -5.55 11.01 6.39
CA MET A 99 -5.90 11.91 5.29
C MET A 99 -4.88 13.06 5.19
N ALA A 100 -5.02 13.87 4.15
CA ALA A 100 -4.19 15.07 3.97
C ALA A 100 -4.33 16.03 5.16
N GLY A 101 -3.18 16.46 5.70
CA GLY A 101 -3.13 17.44 6.80
C GLY A 101 -3.14 18.88 6.31
N ALA A 102 -3.51 19.78 7.21
CA ALA A 102 -3.61 21.23 6.97
C ALA A 102 -2.23 21.92 6.76
N ASN A 103 -1.12 21.25 7.04
CA ASN A 103 0.27 21.76 6.91
C ASN A 103 0.59 22.98 7.81
N ASP A 104 -0.16 23.21 8.85
CA ASP A 104 0.01 24.33 9.80
C ASP A 104 0.58 23.90 11.16
N GLY A 105 1.09 22.65 11.24
CA GLY A 105 1.57 22.02 12.47
C GLY A 105 0.46 21.52 13.38
N SER A 106 -0.82 21.74 13.02
CA SER A 106 -1.96 21.06 13.63
C SER A 106 -2.18 19.70 12.94
N TYR A 107 -2.85 18.79 13.63
CA TYR A 107 -3.28 17.52 13.05
C TYR A 107 -4.69 17.60 12.45
N ARG A 108 -5.11 18.80 12.02
CA ARG A 108 -6.40 19.01 11.39
C ARG A 108 -6.36 18.52 9.93
N PRO A 109 -7.49 18.02 9.42
CA PRO A 109 -7.59 17.72 7.99
C PRO A 109 -7.39 18.99 7.15
N ASN A 110 -6.84 18.79 5.95
CA ASN A 110 -6.75 19.83 4.93
C ASN A 110 -8.18 20.29 4.55
N GLU A 111 -8.33 21.55 4.15
CA GLU A 111 -9.61 22.12 3.73
C GLU A 111 -10.22 21.43 2.49
N LEU A 112 -9.38 20.75 1.69
CA LEU A 112 -9.82 19.98 0.51
C LEU A 112 -10.36 18.60 0.86
N VAL A 113 -10.21 18.13 2.11
CA VAL A 113 -10.75 16.82 2.52
C VAL A 113 -12.28 16.87 2.49
N ASP A 114 -12.87 15.88 1.82
CA ASP A 114 -14.31 15.78 1.63
C ASP A 114 -15.10 15.95 2.94
N PRO A 115 -16.20 16.71 2.93
CA PRO A 115 -16.98 17.00 4.14
C PRO A 115 -17.48 15.74 4.85
N GLU A 116 -17.80 14.66 4.13
CA GLU A 116 -18.27 13.41 4.74
C GLU A 116 -17.19 12.70 5.58
N LEU A 117 -15.91 12.99 5.31
CA LEU A 117 -14.76 12.47 6.05
C LEU A 117 -14.38 13.33 7.25
N GLN A 118 -14.93 14.54 7.40
CA GLN A 118 -14.59 15.44 8.50
C GLN A 118 -14.98 14.90 9.89
N GLU A 119 -15.93 13.98 9.96
CA GLU A 119 -16.46 13.41 11.21
C GLU A 119 -15.84 12.05 11.58
N VAL A 120 -14.85 11.57 10.82
CA VAL A 120 -14.27 10.20 11.02
C VAL A 120 -12.82 10.24 11.50
N PHE A 121 -12.41 11.27 12.20
CA PHE A 121 -11.04 11.37 12.72
C PHE A 121 -10.95 10.99 14.19
N LEU A 122 -9.82 10.35 14.57
CA LEU A 122 -9.46 10.17 15.97
C LEU A 122 -9.26 11.55 16.65
N GLU A 123 -9.64 11.65 17.92
CA GLU A 123 -9.23 12.79 18.74
C GLU A 123 -7.69 12.81 18.84
N ASN A 124 -7.07 13.92 18.45
CA ASN A 124 -5.61 14.08 18.42
C ASN A 124 -5.04 14.39 19.80
N THR A 125 -5.29 13.51 20.77
CA THR A 125 -4.82 13.65 22.16
C THR A 125 -3.46 13.01 22.40
N ILE A 126 -3.03 12.10 21.51
CA ILE A 126 -1.77 11.37 21.59
C ILE A 126 -0.91 11.73 20.39
N LYS A 127 0.33 12.15 20.64
CA LYS A 127 1.31 12.42 19.58
C LYS A 127 2.08 11.14 19.26
N GLY A 128 2.21 10.82 17.97
CA GLY A 128 3.01 9.72 17.50
C GLY A 128 4.47 10.13 17.38
N GLU A 129 5.31 9.68 18.29
CA GLU A 129 6.76 9.97 18.34
C GLU A 129 7.61 8.72 18.48
N ASN A 130 7.06 7.68 19.12
CA ASN A 130 7.76 6.44 19.39
C ASN A 130 7.15 5.28 18.58
N PRO A 131 7.83 4.80 17.51
CA PRO A 131 7.33 3.71 16.66
C PRO A 131 7.33 2.33 17.35
N TYR A 132 7.83 2.23 18.58
CA TYR A 132 7.80 1.02 19.41
C TYR A 132 6.73 1.07 20.51
N ASP A 133 6.06 2.21 20.67
CA ASP A 133 4.94 2.36 21.62
C ASP A 133 3.63 2.01 20.92
N ARG A 134 3.08 0.86 21.29
CA ARG A 134 1.87 0.33 20.65
C ARG A 134 0.66 1.26 20.79
N ASN A 135 0.52 1.96 21.89
CA ASN A 135 -0.57 2.92 22.10
C ASN A 135 -0.43 4.12 21.15
N GLN A 136 0.79 4.63 20.95
CA GLN A 136 1.06 5.70 20.00
C GLN A 136 0.86 5.22 18.56
N LEU A 137 1.25 3.99 18.21
CA LEU A 137 1.01 3.44 16.88
C LEU A 137 -0.50 3.40 16.54
N ILE A 138 -1.32 2.94 17.49
CA ILE A 138 -2.76 2.73 17.26
C ILE A 138 -3.56 4.04 17.34
N TYR A 139 -3.27 4.88 18.34
CA TYR A 139 -4.11 6.03 18.67
C TYR A 139 -3.42 7.38 18.45
N GLY A 140 -2.13 7.36 18.16
CA GLY A 140 -1.34 8.58 17.98
C GLY A 140 -1.50 9.21 16.61
N SER A 141 -1.33 10.54 16.57
CA SER A 141 -1.19 11.29 15.33
C SER A 141 0.27 11.34 14.89
N TRP A 142 0.52 10.99 13.64
CA TRP A 142 1.85 10.92 13.03
C TRP A 142 2.07 12.06 12.02
N GLY A 143 1.66 13.28 12.40
CA GLY A 143 1.84 14.46 11.57
C GLY A 143 0.68 14.74 10.59
N VAL A 144 -0.30 13.84 10.54
CA VAL A 144 -1.49 13.91 9.69
C VAL A 144 -2.74 13.53 10.49
N PRO A 145 -3.94 13.95 10.07
CA PRO A 145 -5.19 13.56 10.72
C PRO A 145 -5.44 12.06 10.53
N MET A 146 -5.56 11.34 11.62
CA MET A 146 -5.73 9.89 11.63
C MET A 146 -7.20 9.51 11.62
N VAL A 147 -7.59 8.62 10.71
CA VAL A 147 -8.97 8.13 10.58
C VAL A 147 -9.31 7.21 11.75
N ASP A 148 -10.48 7.42 12.35
CA ASP A 148 -11.07 6.53 13.35
C ASP A 148 -11.68 5.29 12.69
N TYR A 149 -10.83 4.38 12.26
CA TYR A 149 -11.23 3.12 11.62
C TYR A 149 -11.98 2.15 12.56
N PHE A 150 -12.09 2.45 13.85
CA PHE A 150 -12.95 1.74 14.79
C PHE A 150 -14.44 2.09 14.57
N SER A 151 -14.70 3.29 14.04
CA SER A 151 -16.04 3.79 13.79
C SER A 151 -16.72 3.04 12.64
N PRO A 152 -17.98 2.57 12.82
CA PRO A 152 -18.75 1.98 11.74
C PRO A 152 -18.93 2.91 10.53
N LYS A 153 -18.96 4.25 10.75
CA LYS A 153 -19.03 5.24 9.68
C LYS A 153 -17.76 5.21 8.83
N ALA A 154 -16.58 5.25 9.46
CA ALA A 154 -15.31 5.15 8.75
C ALA A 154 -15.19 3.82 8.01
N GLN A 155 -15.52 2.69 8.64
CA GLN A 155 -15.50 1.38 8.01
C GLN A 155 -16.40 1.31 6.77
N LYS A 156 -17.59 1.95 6.83
CA LYS A 156 -18.48 2.03 5.67
C LYS A 156 -17.86 2.82 4.52
N LEU A 157 -17.24 3.97 4.78
CA LEU A 157 -16.59 4.80 3.76
C LEU A 157 -15.36 4.08 3.16
N ILE A 158 -14.56 3.41 3.99
CA ILE A 158 -13.44 2.57 3.53
C ILE A 158 -13.97 1.45 2.62
N LYS A 159 -15.05 0.78 3.03
CA LYS A 159 -15.66 -0.27 2.22
C LYS A 159 -16.14 0.26 0.86
N GLN A 160 -16.73 1.44 0.81
CA GLN A 160 -17.17 2.06 -0.45
C GLN A 160 -16.00 2.27 -1.42
N LEU A 161 -14.87 2.79 -0.93
CA LEU A 161 -13.65 2.90 -1.74
C LEU A 161 -13.15 1.52 -2.22
N MET A 162 -13.14 0.53 -1.33
CA MET A 162 -12.72 -0.84 -1.70
C MET A 162 -13.66 -1.43 -2.76
N ASP A 163 -14.97 -1.24 -2.62
CA ASP A 163 -15.96 -1.71 -3.59
C ASP A 163 -15.75 -1.04 -4.96
N GLU A 164 -15.45 0.27 -5.00
CA GLU A 164 -15.12 0.99 -6.23
C GLU A 164 -13.88 0.40 -6.94
N TYR A 165 -12.83 0.06 -6.19
CA TYR A 165 -11.66 -0.65 -6.74
C TYR A 165 -12.01 -2.05 -7.28
N LEU A 166 -12.80 -2.82 -6.52
CA LEU A 166 -13.19 -4.18 -6.91
C LEU A 166 -14.10 -4.17 -8.15
N GLU A 167 -14.99 -3.18 -8.27
CA GLU A 167 -15.83 -2.96 -9.48
C GLU A 167 -15.01 -2.56 -10.71
N CYS A 168 -13.81 -2.02 -10.50
CA CYS A 168 -12.84 -1.79 -11.57
C CYS A 168 -12.02 -3.04 -11.93
N GLY A 169 -12.21 -4.17 -11.24
CA GLY A 169 -11.47 -5.41 -11.48
C GLY A 169 -10.17 -5.57 -10.71
N VAL A 170 -9.89 -4.72 -9.71
CA VAL A 170 -8.72 -4.87 -8.81
C VAL A 170 -8.84 -6.17 -8.03
N ASP A 171 -7.73 -6.91 -7.89
CA ASP A 171 -7.69 -8.25 -7.29
C ASP A 171 -7.34 -8.25 -5.81
N GLY A 172 -6.86 -7.13 -5.30
CA GLY A 172 -6.44 -7.05 -3.92
C GLY A 172 -5.90 -5.70 -3.48
N PHE A 173 -5.40 -5.66 -2.22
CA PHE A 173 -4.96 -4.43 -1.59
C PHE A 173 -3.64 -4.57 -0.84
N ARG A 174 -2.79 -3.56 -0.96
CA ARG A 174 -1.75 -3.27 0.02
C ARG A 174 -2.30 -2.26 1.01
N ILE A 175 -2.32 -2.60 2.28
CA ILE A 175 -2.82 -1.71 3.34
C ILE A 175 -1.64 -0.87 3.85
N ASP A 176 -1.70 0.43 3.59
CA ASP A 176 -0.73 1.42 4.08
C ASP A 176 -0.76 1.50 5.61
N MET A 177 0.40 1.74 6.24
CA MET A 177 0.53 1.85 7.69
C MET A 177 -0.06 0.65 8.46
N GLY A 178 0.04 -0.57 7.95
CA GLY A 178 -0.60 -1.76 8.54
C GLY A 178 -0.33 -1.95 10.02
N LYS A 179 0.90 -1.68 10.49
CA LYS A 179 1.26 -1.77 11.92
C LYS A 179 0.55 -0.75 12.82
N HIS A 180 -0.05 0.29 12.24
CA HIS A 180 -0.80 1.34 12.97
C HIS A 180 -2.28 0.99 13.17
N PHE A 181 -2.74 -0.15 12.69
CA PHE A 181 -4.06 -0.67 13.01
C PHE A 181 -3.98 -1.61 14.21
N ALA A 182 -4.96 -1.49 15.13
CA ALA A 182 -5.07 -2.41 16.24
C ALA A 182 -5.42 -3.82 15.76
N LEU A 183 -4.92 -4.82 16.47
CA LEU A 183 -5.40 -6.19 16.32
C LEU A 183 -6.75 -6.38 17.02
N PRO A 184 -7.59 -7.32 16.61
CA PRO A 184 -8.85 -7.63 17.29
C PRO A 184 -8.70 -7.92 18.78
N SER A 185 -7.58 -8.52 19.22
CA SER A 185 -7.26 -8.77 20.63
C SER A 185 -6.90 -7.51 21.42
N GLU A 186 -6.47 -6.44 20.74
CA GLU A 186 -6.14 -5.14 21.38
C GLU A 186 -7.38 -4.24 21.47
N ASN A 187 -8.24 -4.29 20.46
CA ASN A 187 -9.50 -3.57 20.43
C ASN A 187 -10.53 -4.31 19.56
N LEU A 188 -11.62 -4.77 20.15
CA LEU A 188 -12.65 -5.54 19.44
C LEU A 188 -13.29 -4.77 18.27
N ALA A 189 -13.34 -3.42 18.33
CA ALA A 189 -13.86 -2.60 17.24
C ALA A 189 -12.97 -2.66 15.98
N ALA A 190 -11.66 -2.98 16.12
CA ALA A 190 -10.76 -3.18 15.00
C ALA A 190 -11.16 -4.39 14.13
N LYS A 191 -11.88 -5.37 14.71
CA LYS A 191 -12.35 -6.54 13.96
C LYS A 191 -13.19 -6.15 12.76
N GLY A 192 -14.05 -5.13 12.89
CA GLY A 192 -14.89 -4.65 11.77
C GLY A 192 -14.06 -4.14 10.59
N PHE A 193 -12.96 -3.46 10.84
CA PHE A 193 -12.03 -3.03 9.79
C PHE A 193 -11.35 -4.24 9.11
N TRP A 194 -10.79 -5.17 9.88
CA TRP A 194 -10.11 -6.34 9.31
C TRP A 194 -11.08 -7.28 8.57
N ASP A 195 -12.35 -7.34 9.00
CA ASP A 195 -13.38 -8.13 8.35
C ASP A 195 -13.72 -7.62 6.93
N LEU A 196 -13.41 -6.36 6.59
CA LEU A 196 -13.58 -5.81 5.23
C LEU A 196 -12.75 -6.55 4.18
N PHE A 197 -11.63 -7.14 4.56
CA PHE A 197 -10.72 -7.83 3.65
C PHE A 197 -11.02 -9.31 3.45
N LYS A 198 -12.01 -9.86 4.14
CA LYS A 198 -12.39 -11.26 4.02
C LYS A 198 -12.90 -11.61 2.62
N GLY A 199 -12.33 -12.66 2.04
CA GLY A 199 -12.72 -13.13 0.71
C GLY A 199 -12.04 -12.40 -0.45
N ILE A 200 -11.15 -11.45 -0.17
CA ILE A 200 -10.32 -10.80 -1.18
C ILE A 200 -9.06 -11.65 -1.43
N ASP A 201 -8.72 -11.86 -2.69
CA ASP A 201 -7.70 -12.83 -3.11
C ASP A 201 -6.28 -12.50 -2.65
N ILE A 202 -5.91 -11.21 -2.71
CA ILE A 202 -4.56 -10.75 -2.39
C ILE A 202 -4.66 -9.57 -1.43
N VAL A 203 -4.29 -9.77 -0.17
CA VAL A 203 -4.23 -8.67 0.81
C VAL A 203 -2.96 -8.78 1.64
N TYR A 204 -2.21 -7.71 1.72
CA TYR A 204 -1.05 -7.59 2.59
C TYR A 204 -0.98 -6.21 3.25
N ALA A 205 -0.66 -6.20 4.52
CA ALA A 205 -0.55 -4.98 5.33
C ALA A 205 0.92 -4.63 5.56
N GLU A 206 1.24 -3.35 5.49
CA GLU A 206 2.58 -2.85 5.76
C GLU A 206 2.92 -2.98 7.24
N CYS A 207 3.79 -3.95 7.56
CA CYS A 207 4.20 -4.30 8.91
C CYS A 207 5.73 -4.18 9.08
N ILE A 208 6.29 -3.05 8.63
CA ILE A 208 7.74 -2.78 8.67
C ILE A 208 8.21 -2.56 10.12
N ASP A 209 9.45 -2.98 10.42
CA ASP A 209 10.10 -2.85 11.74
C ASP A 209 9.39 -3.60 12.88
N LEU A 210 8.62 -4.63 12.56
CA LEU A 210 8.07 -5.56 13.53
C LEU A 210 8.92 -6.83 13.60
N ASP A 211 9.06 -7.39 14.80
CA ASP A 211 9.68 -8.71 14.97
C ASP A 211 8.74 -9.85 14.51
N THR A 212 9.30 -11.06 14.38
CA THR A 212 8.55 -12.25 13.94
C THR A 212 7.31 -12.53 14.79
N TRP A 213 7.37 -12.30 16.10
CA TRP A 213 6.23 -12.51 16.99
C TRP A 213 5.06 -11.58 16.68
N TRP A 214 5.34 -10.29 16.41
CA TRP A 214 4.32 -9.33 15.99
C TRP A 214 3.76 -9.65 14.61
N LEU A 215 4.63 -10.03 13.65
CA LEU A 215 4.21 -10.41 12.31
C LEU A 215 3.26 -11.62 12.34
N ASP A 216 3.61 -12.66 13.13
CA ASP A 216 2.77 -13.84 13.30
C ASP A 216 1.42 -13.50 13.96
N ARG A 217 1.39 -12.59 14.92
CA ARG A 217 0.13 -12.11 15.52
C ARG A 217 -0.75 -11.40 14.48
N TYR A 218 -0.20 -10.47 13.71
CA TYR A 218 -0.96 -9.80 12.65
C TYR A 218 -1.58 -10.81 11.70
N ILE A 219 -0.81 -11.73 11.20
CA ILE A 219 -1.27 -12.77 10.27
C ILE A 219 -2.37 -13.64 10.90
N ASN A 220 -2.15 -14.11 12.12
CA ASN A 220 -3.07 -15.03 12.79
C ASN A 220 -4.39 -14.36 13.19
N GLU A 221 -4.36 -13.11 13.62
CA GLU A 221 -5.56 -12.40 14.10
C GLU A 221 -6.36 -11.75 12.97
N THR A 222 -5.70 -11.38 11.86
CA THR A 222 -6.35 -10.66 10.76
C THR A 222 -6.60 -11.53 9.52
N GLY A 223 -5.82 -12.59 9.33
CA GLY A 223 -5.80 -13.38 8.10
C GLY A 223 -5.10 -12.72 6.92
N VAL A 224 -4.53 -11.53 7.11
CA VAL A 224 -3.85 -10.72 6.07
C VAL A 224 -2.36 -11.04 6.06
N MET A 225 -1.73 -11.08 4.89
CA MET A 225 -0.28 -11.24 4.77
C MET A 225 0.45 -10.00 5.31
N ALA A 226 1.70 -10.19 5.79
CA ALA A 226 2.52 -9.08 6.26
C ALA A 226 3.53 -8.65 5.18
N LEU A 227 3.47 -7.38 4.76
CA LEU A 227 4.53 -6.74 3.97
C LEU A 227 5.63 -6.29 4.93
N THR A 228 6.82 -6.85 4.76
CA THR A 228 7.96 -6.59 5.65
C THR A 228 9.29 -6.75 4.90
N SER A 229 10.37 -6.29 5.52
CA SER A 229 11.74 -6.64 5.13
C SER A 229 12.21 -7.85 5.97
N TYR A 230 13.28 -7.71 6.74
CA TYR A 230 13.69 -8.67 7.76
C TYR A 230 13.43 -8.09 9.16
N PRO A 231 12.98 -8.91 10.12
CA PRO A 231 12.73 -10.37 10.05
C PRO A 231 11.46 -10.72 9.27
N THR A 232 11.29 -12.02 8.95
CA THR A 232 10.11 -12.57 8.28
C THR A 232 9.17 -13.26 9.27
N PRO A 233 7.87 -13.46 8.93
CA PRO A 233 6.99 -14.30 9.73
C PRO A 233 7.47 -15.77 9.74
N THR A 234 7.03 -16.54 10.73
CA THR A 234 7.35 -17.98 10.84
C THR A 234 6.85 -18.75 9.61
N ASP A 235 5.62 -18.50 9.18
CA ASP A 235 5.10 -18.97 7.88
C ASP A 235 5.47 -17.97 6.79
N LYS A 236 6.56 -18.25 6.10
CA LYS A 236 7.07 -17.37 5.03
C LYS A 236 6.10 -17.19 3.86
N SER A 237 5.17 -18.12 3.66
CA SER A 237 4.12 -17.99 2.62
C SER A 237 3.12 -16.86 2.93
N LYS A 238 3.09 -16.40 4.17
CA LYS A 238 2.27 -15.28 4.65
C LYS A 238 3.04 -13.95 4.72
N GLY A 239 4.31 -13.93 4.36
CA GLY A 239 5.09 -12.72 4.19
C GLY A 239 5.10 -12.28 2.73
N VAL A 240 5.07 -10.97 2.49
CA VAL A 240 5.48 -10.33 1.24
C VAL A 240 6.77 -9.57 1.55
N ILE A 241 7.87 -9.97 0.94
CA ILE A 241 9.19 -9.51 1.34
C ILE A 241 9.73 -8.50 0.33
N PHE A 242 10.25 -7.40 0.83
CA PHE A 242 10.97 -6.42 0.03
C PHE A 242 12.41 -6.25 0.54
N PHE A 243 13.32 -5.93 -0.35
CA PHE A 243 14.65 -5.39 -0.02
C PHE A 243 14.69 -3.86 -0.17
N GLU A 244 13.75 -3.30 -0.94
CA GLU A 244 13.62 -1.89 -1.23
C GLU A 244 12.15 -1.49 -1.35
N SER A 245 11.80 -0.32 -0.82
CA SER A 245 10.51 0.34 -0.98
C SER A 245 10.72 1.82 -1.29
N HIS A 246 9.65 2.52 -1.61
CA HIS A 246 9.68 3.98 -1.77
C HIS A 246 10.21 4.69 -0.52
N ASP A 247 9.90 4.20 0.70
CA ASP A 247 10.40 4.77 1.95
C ASP A 247 11.90 4.53 2.14
N THR A 248 12.38 3.30 1.90
CA THR A 248 13.81 3.02 2.05
C THR A 248 14.66 3.74 1.00
N TYR A 249 14.05 4.08 -0.14
CA TYR A 249 14.70 4.82 -1.21
C TYR A 249 14.64 6.33 -0.98
N TRP A 250 13.44 6.92 -0.80
CA TRP A 250 13.28 8.37 -0.69
C TRP A 250 13.35 8.89 0.74
N ALA A 251 12.56 8.34 1.67
CA ALA A 251 12.47 8.87 3.02
C ALA A 251 13.75 8.63 3.82
N PHE A 252 14.28 7.41 3.78
CA PHE A 252 15.45 7.04 4.58
C PHE A 252 16.75 7.03 3.78
N GLY A 253 16.68 6.91 2.46
CA GLY A 253 17.84 6.89 1.57
C GLY A 253 18.75 5.66 1.70
N TYR A 254 18.34 4.63 2.45
CA TYR A 254 19.17 3.46 2.74
C TYR A 254 19.57 2.70 1.49
N THR A 255 18.65 2.51 0.57
CA THR A 255 18.86 1.73 -0.65
C THR A 255 19.28 2.58 -1.84
N LYS A 256 19.28 3.90 -1.72
CA LYS A 256 19.57 4.84 -2.83
C LYS A 256 20.92 4.59 -3.51
N LYS A 257 21.88 4.03 -2.78
CA LYS A 257 23.24 3.73 -3.27
C LYS A 257 23.39 2.32 -3.86
N MET A 258 22.37 1.47 -3.79
CA MET A 258 22.46 0.13 -4.38
C MET A 258 22.57 0.23 -5.90
N SER A 259 23.53 -0.52 -6.47
CA SER A 259 23.64 -0.64 -7.92
C SER A 259 22.55 -1.55 -8.49
N ASP A 260 22.33 -1.49 -9.80
CA ASP A 260 21.41 -2.37 -10.49
C ASP A 260 21.75 -3.86 -10.25
N GLU A 261 23.04 -4.21 -10.27
CA GLU A 261 23.52 -5.57 -10.05
C GLU A 261 23.19 -6.05 -8.64
N GLN A 262 23.40 -5.20 -7.61
CA GLN A 262 23.03 -5.51 -6.23
C GLN A 262 21.51 -5.72 -6.10
N ARG A 263 20.68 -4.89 -6.74
CA ARG A 263 19.23 -5.04 -6.72
C ARG A 263 18.75 -6.32 -7.39
N VAL A 264 19.35 -6.69 -8.52
CA VAL A 264 19.06 -7.96 -9.20
C VAL A 264 19.48 -9.17 -8.35
N GLU A 265 20.60 -9.07 -7.65
CA GLU A 265 21.08 -10.10 -6.71
C GLU A 265 20.10 -10.26 -5.53
N GLU A 266 19.70 -9.17 -4.87
CA GLU A 266 18.72 -9.19 -3.78
C GLU A 266 17.38 -9.78 -4.24
N TRP A 267 16.90 -9.41 -5.42
CA TRP A 267 15.71 -10.03 -6.01
C TRP A 267 15.88 -11.55 -6.18
N GLY A 268 17.07 -11.99 -6.59
CA GLY A 268 17.41 -13.40 -6.69
C GLY A 268 17.35 -14.14 -5.36
N TYR A 269 17.85 -13.54 -4.27
CA TYR A 269 17.81 -14.11 -2.93
C TYR A 269 16.40 -14.32 -2.39
N LEU A 270 15.46 -13.49 -2.79
CA LEU A 270 14.04 -13.60 -2.40
C LEU A 270 13.25 -14.61 -3.23
N LYS A 271 13.88 -15.30 -4.20
CA LYS A 271 13.21 -16.31 -5.03
C LYS A 271 12.60 -17.41 -4.18
N GLY A 272 11.34 -17.75 -4.47
CA GLY A 272 10.59 -18.76 -3.73
C GLY A 272 9.79 -18.18 -2.54
N MET A 273 9.81 -16.88 -2.34
CA MET A 273 8.93 -16.14 -1.42
C MET A 273 7.96 -15.27 -2.22
N ASN A 274 6.88 -14.80 -1.58
CA ASN A 274 6.17 -13.64 -2.10
C ASN A 274 7.10 -12.44 -1.95
N ARG A 275 7.38 -11.74 -3.02
CA ARG A 275 8.36 -10.66 -3.04
C ARG A 275 7.88 -9.49 -3.87
N ILE A 276 8.40 -8.28 -3.56
CA ILE A 276 8.04 -7.06 -4.26
C ILE A 276 9.29 -6.33 -4.73
N TRP A 277 9.26 -5.92 -6.00
CA TRP A 277 10.24 -5.06 -6.64
C TRP A 277 9.72 -3.63 -6.64
N PHE A 278 10.44 -2.71 -6.03
CA PHE A 278 10.18 -1.29 -6.14
C PHE A 278 10.78 -0.73 -7.44
N ASN A 279 9.97 -0.12 -8.28
CA ASN A 279 10.44 0.54 -9.49
C ASN A 279 10.96 1.94 -9.17
N ARG A 280 12.27 2.15 -9.26
CA ARG A 280 12.90 3.46 -9.13
C ARG A 280 12.61 4.34 -10.35
N PRO A 281 12.70 5.68 -10.23
CA PRO A 281 12.80 6.53 -11.41
C PRO A 281 13.94 6.08 -12.31
N PHE A 282 13.68 5.99 -13.62
CA PHE A 282 14.65 5.53 -14.63
C PHE A 282 15.26 4.14 -14.35
N ASP A 283 14.48 3.23 -13.77
CA ASP A 283 14.93 1.89 -13.39
C ASP A 283 15.37 1.06 -14.61
N THR A 284 16.65 0.73 -14.69
CA THR A 284 17.21 -0.15 -15.71
C THR A 284 17.45 -1.58 -15.21
N ALA A 285 17.41 -1.79 -13.89
CA ALA A 285 17.70 -3.09 -13.28
C ALA A 285 16.63 -4.14 -13.59
N TRP A 286 15.35 -3.73 -13.68
CA TRP A 286 14.26 -4.63 -14.06
C TRP A 286 14.47 -5.30 -15.41
N GLY A 287 15.04 -4.58 -16.38
CA GLY A 287 15.41 -5.13 -17.68
C GLY A 287 16.49 -6.23 -17.63
N LYS A 288 17.31 -6.26 -16.58
CA LYS A 288 18.40 -7.24 -16.38
C LYS A 288 17.93 -8.54 -15.71
N ILE A 289 16.72 -8.61 -15.17
CA ILE A 289 16.13 -9.82 -14.59
C ILE A 289 15.81 -10.81 -15.72
N LYS A 290 16.28 -12.06 -15.52
CA LYS A 290 16.11 -13.17 -16.46
C LYS A 290 15.03 -14.13 -15.98
#